data_346a5583b8b61958efd2c0bfc218bc37
#
_entry.id   346a5583b8b61958efd2c0bfc218bc37
#
_cell.length_a   1.000
_cell.length_b   1.000
_cell.length_c   1.000
_cell.angle_alpha   90.00
_cell.angle_beta   90.00
_cell.angle_gamma   90.00
#
_symmetry.space_group_name_H-M   'P 1'
#
loop_
_entity.id
_entity.type
_entity.pdbx_description
1 polymer ?
#
loop_
_entity_poly.entity_id
_entity_poly.type
_entity_poly.pdbx_seq_one_letter_code
_entity_poly.pdbx_strand_id
1 'polypeptide(L)'
;TNNHTRDNRNRKPKGEPNGNRDTRNRYKEPDFEFDAIIESEGVLDIMQDGYGFLRSSDYHYLSSPDDIYVSQSQIRLFGLKKGDTVLGNVRPPKEGEKYFPLIQVNKINGLDPKIVRDRVSFEHLTPLFPDEKFNLADKNNTISTRVIDLFSPIGKGQRGMIVSQPKTGKTMLLKDVANAIAANHPEVYQLILLIDERPEEVTDMQRNVKGEVIASTFDKEANEHVRIANIVLEKAKRLVECGYDVVILLDSITRLARAYNTCLLYTSDAADDLW
;
A
#
# COMPACT_ATOMS: atom_id res chain seq x y z
N THR A 1 62.31 -71.97 -4.51
CA THR A 1 61.41 -73.08 -4.69
C THR A 1 60.02 -72.64 -5.11
N ASN A 2 59.73 -73.03 -6.34
CA ASN A 2 58.43 -73.33 -6.95
C ASN A 2 57.41 -72.19 -7.06
N ASN A 3 57.28 -71.70 -8.28
CA ASN A 3 56.34 -72.14 -9.36
C ASN A 3 54.87 -72.05 -8.99
N HIS A 4 54.10 -71.22 -9.65
CA HIS A 4 53.24 -71.64 -10.74
C HIS A 4 52.48 -70.49 -11.42
N THR A 5 52.81 -70.33 -12.65
CA THR A 5 51.98 -69.77 -13.74
C THR A 5 50.58 -70.38 -13.75
N ARG A 6 49.54 -69.55 -14.04
CA ARG A 6 48.41 -69.95 -14.89
C ARG A 6 47.61 -68.76 -15.43
N ASP A 7 47.65 -68.73 -16.74
CA ASP A 7 46.69 -68.10 -17.64
C ASP A 7 45.25 -68.21 -17.17
N ASN A 8 44.46 -67.19 -17.41
CA ASN A 8 43.13 -67.38 -17.91
C ASN A 8 42.54 -66.11 -18.59
N ARG A 9 42.44 -66.25 -19.81
CA ARG A 9 41.58 -65.84 -20.91
C ARG A 9 40.29 -65.11 -20.53
N ASN A 10 40.07 -64.06 -21.30
CA ASN A 10 38.79 -63.63 -21.89
C ASN A 10 37.52 -63.77 -21.03
N ARG A 11 37.01 -62.67 -20.54
CA ARG A 11 35.55 -62.46 -20.45
C ARG A 11 35.20 -61.00 -20.77
N LYS A 12 34.47 -60.80 -21.89
CA LYS A 12 33.74 -59.62 -22.24
C LYS A 12 32.75 -59.27 -21.10
N PRO A 13 32.61 -58.07 -20.67
CA PRO A 13 31.44 -57.68 -19.92
C PRO A 13 30.31 -57.34 -20.90
N LYS A 14 29.26 -58.09 -20.77
CA LYS A 14 27.92 -57.82 -21.28
C LYS A 14 27.25 -56.71 -20.43
N GLY A 15 26.48 -55.89 -21.10
CA GLY A 15 25.29 -55.30 -20.52
C GLY A 15 25.46 -53.85 -20.00
N GLU A 16 25.21 -52.91 -20.87
CA GLU A 16 24.75 -51.59 -20.48
C GLU A 16 23.41 -51.76 -19.74
N PRO A 17 23.25 -51.18 -18.55
CA PRO A 17 21.93 -50.92 -18.03
C PRO A 17 21.40 -49.67 -18.72
N ASN A 18 20.34 -49.88 -19.43
CA ASN A 18 19.47 -48.86 -20.00
C ASN A 18 18.95 -47.98 -18.82
N GLY A 19 19.71 -46.97 -18.46
CA GLY A 19 19.31 -45.96 -17.50
C GLY A 19 18.28 -45.06 -18.16
N ASN A 20 17.05 -45.30 -17.78
CA ASN A 20 15.94 -44.40 -17.99
C ASN A 20 16.35 -43.02 -17.45
N ARG A 21 16.88 -42.15 -18.32
CA ARG A 21 17.15 -40.76 -18.00
C ARG A 21 15.79 -40.09 -17.83
N ASP A 22 15.41 -39.90 -16.59
CA ASP A 22 14.34 -39.00 -16.20
C ASP A 22 14.59 -37.62 -16.83
N THR A 23 13.93 -37.41 -17.94
CA THR A 23 13.85 -36.11 -18.62
C THR A 23 12.85 -35.13 -17.91
N ARG A 24 12.56 -35.42 -16.63
CA ARG A 24 11.76 -34.56 -15.79
C ARG A 24 12.72 -33.67 -15.01
N ASN A 25 12.70 -32.37 -15.33
CA ASN A 25 13.42 -31.25 -14.73
C ASN A 25 14.76 -30.87 -15.37
N ARG A 26 14.74 -30.60 -16.67
CA ARG A 26 15.62 -29.56 -17.21
C ARG A 26 14.88 -28.21 -17.22
N TYR A 27 14.65 -27.64 -16.06
CA TYR A 27 14.57 -26.20 -15.98
C TYR A 27 15.97 -25.69 -16.32
N LYS A 28 16.12 -25.11 -17.53
CA LYS A 28 17.28 -24.30 -17.86
C LYS A 28 17.24 -23.16 -16.85
N GLU A 29 18.15 -23.16 -15.91
CA GLU A 29 18.43 -21.96 -15.13
C GLU A 29 18.73 -20.86 -16.16
N PRO A 30 18.05 -19.70 -16.09
CA PRO A 30 18.34 -18.63 -17.02
C PRO A 30 19.81 -18.25 -16.88
N ASP A 31 20.53 -18.09 -18.00
CA ASP A 31 21.96 -17.78 -18.05
C ASP A 31 22.31 -16.43 -17.39
N PHE A 32 21.30 -15.64 -16.96
CA PHE A 32 21.43 -14.39 -16.23
C PHE A 32 20.39 -14.35 -15.09
N GLU A 33 20.85 -14.41 -13.85
CA GLU A 33 20.05 -14.08 -12.68
C GLU A 33 20.02 -12.56 -12.53
N PHE A 34 18.94 -11.93 -12.95
CA PHE A 34 18.66 -10.51 -12.68
C PHE A 34 18.07 -10.37 -11.25
N ASP A 35 18.84 -10.79 -10.24
CA ASP A 35 18.41 -10.64 -8.88
C ASP A 35 18.60 -9.19 -8.41
N ALA A 36 17.51 -8.62 -7.84
CA ALA A 36 17.53 -7.33 -7.14
C ALA A 36 17.88 -6.06 -7.96
N ILE A 37 17.65 -6.05 -9.28
CA ILE A 37 17.94 -4.86 -10.12
C ILE A 37 16.81 -3.84 -10.06
N ILE A 38 15.57 -4.27 -9.83
CA ILE A 38 14.39 -3.42 -9.85
C ILE A 38 14.04 -3.03 -8.43
N GLU A 39 14.10 -1.74 -8.13
CA GLU A 39 13.59 -1.18 -6.89
C GLU A 39 12.12 -0.75 -7.10
N SER A 40 11.25 -1.14 -6.20
CA SER A 40 9.83 -0.81 -6.28
C SER A 40 9.27 -0.47 -4.91
N GLU A 41 8.27 0.40 -4.91
CA GLU A 41 7.57 0.86 -3.71
C GLU A 41 6.08 0.50 -3.80
N GLY A 42 5.52 0.12 -2.66
CA GLY A 42 4.09 -0.17 -2.58
C GLY A 42 3.58 -0.21 -1.15
N VAL A 43 2.27 -0.15 -0.99
CA VAL A 43 1.60 -0.27 0.31
C VAL A 43 1.21 -1.71 0.57
N LEU A 44 1.57 -2.24 1.73
CA LEU A 44 1.34 -3.63 2.10
C LEU A 44 -0.14 -3.87 2.44
N ASP A 45 -0.76 -4.78 1.70
CA ASP A 45 -2.07 -5.34 1.98
C ASP A 45 -1.89 -6.81 2.38
N ILE A 46 -2.23 -7.16 3.64
CA ILE A 46 -2.03 -8.52 4.18
C ILE A 46 -3.32 -9.31 3.99
N MET A 47 -3.17 -10.52 3.43
CA MET A 47 -4.26 -11.47 3.22
C MET A 47 -4.51 -12.30 4.48
N GLN A 48 -5.67 -12.98 4.54
CA GLN A 48 -6.06 -13.82 5.68
C GLN A 48 -5.07 -14.96 5.95
N ASP A 49 -4.41 -15.46 4.91
CA ASP A 49 -3.42 -16.54 5.00
C ASP A 49 -2.05 -16.08 5.52
N GLY A 50 -1.90 -14.78 5.82
CA GLY A 50 -0.69 -14.21 6.43
C GLY A 50 0.42 -13.81 5.46
N TYR A 51 0.27 -14.02 4.15
CA TYR A 51 1.11 -13.40 3.13
C TYR A 51 0.52 -12.05 2.70
N GLY A 52 1.25 -11.26 1.94
CA GLY A 52 0.77 -9.94 1.51
C GLY A 52 1.17 -9.57 0.10
N PHE A 53 0.58 -8.47 -0.37
CA PHE A 53 0.92 -7.83 -1.62
C PHE A 53 1.25 -6.36 -1.38
N LEU A 54 2.30 -5.86 -2.03
CA LEU A 54 2.51 -4.42 -2.14
C LEU A 54 1.67 -3.90 -3.29
N ARG A 55 0.75 -3.02 -2.95
CA ARG A 55 -0.17 -2.37 -3.89
C ARG A 55 0.43 -1.06 -4.39
N SER A 56 0.35 -0.82 -5.69
CA SER A 56 0.83 0.43 -6.30
C SER A 56 -0.14 1.58 -6.08
N SER A 57 0.41 2.78 -5.88
CA SER A 57 -0.33 4.05 -5.87
C SER A 57 -1.00 4.35 -7.21
N ASP A 58 -0.42 3.90 -8.33
CA ASP A 58 -0.94 4.14 -9.68
C ASP A 58 -2.31 3.50 -9.91
N TYR A 59 -2.57 2.39 -9.22
CA TYR A 59 -3.86 1.70 -9.22
C TYR A 59 -4.72 2.03 -7.99
N HIS A 60 -4.42 3.13 -7.31
CA HIS A 60 -5.13 3.54 -6.09
C HIS A 60 -5.22 2.43 -5.03
N TYR A 61 -4.16 1.62 -4.93
CA TYR A 61 -4.04 0.48 -4.00
C TYR A 61 -5.03 -0.67 -4.22
N LEU A 62 -5.71 -0.70 -5.36
CA LEU A 62 -6.47 -1.86 -5.79
C LEU A 62 -5.57 -2.96 -6.33
N SER A 63 -6.15 -4.15 -6.54
CA SER A 63 -5.42 -5.28 -7.13
C SER A 63 -5.02 -4.98 -8.56
N SER A 64 -3.75 -5.18 -8.87
CA SER A 64 -3.16 -4.90 -10.18
C SER A 64 -2.22 -6.02 -10.63
N PRO A 65 -1.88 -6.09 -11.94
CA PRO A 65 -0.85 -7.02 -12.42
C PRO A 65 0.53 -6.75 -11.83
N ASP A 66 0.78 -5.52 -11.39
CA ASP A 66 2.07 -5.05 -10.87
C ASP A 66 2.22 -5.31 -9.36
N ASP A 67 1.29 -6.04 -8.76
CA ASP A 67 1.34 -6.37 -7.35
C ASP A 67 2.58 -7.22 -7.03
N ILE A 68 3.29 -6.83 -5.97
CA ILE A 68 4.50 -7.51 -5.53
C ILE A 68 4.17 -8.43 -4.36
N TYR A 69 4.52 -9.70 -4.50
CA TYR A 69 4.28 -10.69 -3.46
C TYR A 69 5.27 -10.55 -2.30
N VAL A 70 4.75 -10.54 -1.09
CA VAL A 70 5.52 -10.53 0.17
C VAL A 70 5.22 -11.78 0.96
N SER A 71 6.25 -12.54 1.30
CA SER A 71 6.10 -13.77 2.04
C SER A 71 5.77 -13.53 3.51
N GLN A 72 5.08 -14.49 4.14
CA GLN A 72 4.77 -14.45 5.57
C GLN A 72 6.03 -14.35 6.45
N SER A 73 7.12 -14.98 6.03
CA SER A 73 8.41 -14.92 6.74
C SER A 73 9.00 -13.51 6.75
N GLN A 74 8.91 -12.78 5.63
CA GLN A 74 9.35 -11.38 5.56
C GLN A 74 8.48 -10.47 6.41
N ILE A 75 7.16 -10.65 6.38
CA ILE A 75 6.22 -9.87 7.21
C ILE A 75 6.57 -10.03 8.68
N ARG A 76 6.82 -11.26 9.15
CA ARG A 76 7.20 -11.53 10.54
C ARG A 76 8.60 -11.02 10.88
N LEU A 77 9.57 -11.18 9.99
CA LEU A 77 10.97 -10.79 10.21
C LEU A 77 11.11 -9.29 10.43
N PHE A 78 10.45 -8.49 9.60
CA PHE A 78 10.52 -7.03 9.64
C PHE A 78 9.41 -6.39 10.50
N GLY A 79 8.49 -7.19 11.05
CA GLY A 79 7.35 -6.67 11.82
C GLY A 79 6.41 -5.80 11.00
N LEU A 80 6.24 -6.13 9.71
CA LEU A 80 5.39 -5.37 8.80
C LEU A 80 3.93 -5.48 9.20
N LYS A 81 3.21 -4.39 9.05
CA LYS A 81 1.77 -4.31 9.30
C LYS A 81 1.05 -3.86 8.02
N LYS A 82 -0.24 -4.16 7.95
CA LYS A 82 -1.10 -3.65 6.88
C LYS A 82 -1.03 -2.12 6.85
N GLY A 83 -0.86 -1.56 5.64
CA GLY A 83 -0.72 -0.13 5.43
C GLY A 83 0.73 0.39 5.43
N ASP A 84 1.73 -0.45 5.74
CA ASP A 84 3.13 -0.04 5.63
C ASP A 84 3.51 0.21 4.17
N THR A 85 4.16 1.33 3.90
CA THR A 85 4.78 1.61 2.60
C THR A 85 6.18 1.01 2.60
N VAL A 86 6.39 0.01 1.75
CA VAL A 86 7.64 -0.75 1.67
C VAL A 86 8.34 -0.43 0.36
N LEU A 87 9.59 0.04 0.46
CA LEU A 87 10.53 0.20 -0.65
C LEU A 87 11.49 -0.98 -0.61
N GLY A 88 11.61 -1.71 -1.70
CA GLY A 88 12.48 -2.87 -1.74
C GLY A 88 12.82 -3.35 -3.14
N ASN A 89 13.74 -4.29 -3.20
CA ASN A 89 14.17 -4.89 -4.46
C ASN A 89 13.32 -6.11 -4.80
N VAL A 90 12.90 -6.18 -6.05
CA VAL A 90 12.10 -7.26 -6.61
C VAL A 90 12.86 -8.01 -7.69
N ARG A 91 12.51 -9.28 -7.92
CA ARG A 91 13.00 -10.04 -9.07
C ARG A 91 11.88 -10.36 -10.05
N PRO A 92 12.18 -10.62 -11.31
CA PRO A 92 11.19 -11.13 -12.24
C PRO A 92 10.63 -12.48 -11.76
N PRO A 93 9.35 -12.77 -12.05
CA PRO A 93 8.74 -14.04 -11.72
C PRO A 93 9.42 -15.18 -12.49
N LYS A 94 9.67 -16.31 -11.82
CA LYS A 94 10.14 -17.55 -12.45
C LYS A 94 8.97 -18.27 -13.14
N GLU A 95 9.28 -19.24 -14.00
CA GLU A 95 8.24 -20.06 -14.64
C GLU A 95 7.31 -20.70 -13.59
N GLY A 96 6.01 -20.37 -13.68
CA GLY A 96 4.99 -20.82 -12.73
C GLY A 96 4.64 -19.82 -11.62
N GLU A 97 5.38 -18.73 -11.45
CA GLU A 97 5.04 -17.63 -10.54
C GLU A 97 4.22 -16.58 -11.29
N LYS A 98 3.16 -16.08 -10.65
CA LYS A 98 2.27 -15.07 -11.24
C LYS A 98 2.70 -13.64 -10.91
N TYR A 99 3.33 -13.43 -9.75
CA TYR A 99 3.64 -12.12 -9.19
C TYR A 99 5.15 -11.94 -9.02
N PHE A 100 5.60 -10.69 -9.03
CA PHE A 100 6.97 -10.32 -8.71
C PHE A 100 7.21 -10.54 -7.21
N PRO A 101 8.15 -11.40 -6.79
CA PRO A 101 8.44 -11.55 -5.37
C PRO A 101 9.41 -10.47 -4.87
N LEU A 102 9.14 -9.97 -3.66
CA LEU A 102 10.05 -9.09 -2.92
C LEU A 102 11.25 -9.90 -2.43
N ILE A 103 12.47 -9.45 -2.74
CA ILE A 103 13.70 -10.10 -2.27
C ILE A 103 14.22 -9.43 -1.02
N GLN A 104 14.35 -8.10 -1.07
CA GLN A 104 14.97 -7.30 -0.01
C GLN A 104 14.12 -6.09 0.32
N VAL A 105 13.98 -5.80 1.61
CA VAL A 105 13.36 -4.59 2.11
C VAL A 105 14.44 -3.55 2.37
N ASN A 106 14.36 -2.41 1.67
CA ASN A 106 15.33 -1.31 1.81
C ASN A 106 14.83 -0.30 2.85
N LYS A 107 13.58 0.14 2.74
CA LYS A 107 12.96 1.09 3.65
C LYS A 107 11.51 0.72 3.94
N ILE A 108 11.04 1.13 5.11
CA ILE A 108 9.63 1.00 5.52
C ILE A 108 9.17 2.39 5.95
N ASN A 109 8.13 2.92 5.31
CA ASN A 109 7.63 4.30 5.54
C ASN A 109 8.75 5.35 5.45
N GLY A 110 9.71 5.17 4.54
CA GLY A 110 10.85 6.06 4.36
C GLY A 110 12.00 5.89 5.37
N LEU A 111 11.83 5.09 6.42
CA LEU A 111 12.80 4.84 7.50
C LEU A 111 13.51 3.50 7.35
N ASP A 112 14.61 3.34 8.09
CA ASP A 112 15.31 2.05 8.19
C ASP A 112 14.41 1.00 8.87
N PRO A 113 14.36 -0.25 8.37
CA PRO A 113 13.55 -1.32 8.96
C PRO A 113 13.83 -1.59 10.45
N LYS A 114 15.05 -1.32 10.93
CA LYS A 114 15.41 -1.50 12.35
C LYS A 114 14.66 -0.51 13.25
N ILE A 115 14.51 0.74 12.80
CA ILE A 115 13.80 1.80 13.55
C ILE A 115 12.30 1.47 13.60
N VAL A 116 11.74 1.06 12.48
CA VAL A 116 10.31 0.79 12.35
C VAL A 116 9.86 -0.41 13.17
N ARG A 117 10.75 -1.38 13.40
CA ARG A 117 10.43 -2.58 14.18
C ARG A 117 10.02 -2.28 15.62
N ASP A 118 10.63 -1.27 16.24
CA ASP A 118 10.43 -0.92 17.65
C ASP A 118 9.35 0.17 17.84
N ARG A 119 8.58 0.50 16.79
CA ARG A 119 7.53 1.51 16.83
C ARG A 119 6.38 1.13 17.75
N VAL A 120 5.80 2.13 18.41
CA VAL A 120 4.57 1.98 19.19
C VAL A 120 3.37 1.93 18.24
N SER A 121 2.49 0.95 18.43
CA SER A 121 1.26 0.84 17.61
C SER A 121 0.33 2.01 17.87
N PHE A 122 -0.35 2.48 16.82
CA PHE A 122 -1.29 3.60 16.86
C PHE A 122 -2.35 3.46 17.97
N GLU A 123 -2.80 2.24 18.23
CA GLU A 123 -3.81 1.93 19.26
C GLU A 123 -3.32 2.22 20.69
N HIS A 124 -2.02 2.30 20.90
CA HIS A 124 -1.39 2.58 22.19
C HIS A 124 -0.95 4.04 22.33
N LEU A 125 -1.15 4.87 21.30
CA LEU A 125 -0.86 6.30 21.38
C LEU A 125 -1.96 7.02 22.18
N THR A 126 -1.53 7.96 23.03
CA THR A 126 -2.47 8.76 23.82
C THR A 126 -2.99 9.92 22.96
N PRO A 127 -4.30 10.03 22.73
CA PRO A 127 -4.86 11.18 22.01
C PRO A 127 -4.74 12.44 22.87
N LEU A 128 -4.23 13.52 22.30
CA LEU A 128 -4.12 14.82 22.92
C LEU A 128 -5.08 15.82 22.26
N PHE A 129 -5.46 16.87 22.99
CA PHE A 129 -6.15 18.00 22.38
C PHE A 129 -5.19 18.78 21.49
N PRO A 130 -5.67 19.30 20.32
CA PRO A 130 -4.84 20.11 19.43
C PRO A 130 -4.40 21.39 20.14
N ASP A 131 -3.11 21.57 20.34
CA ASP A 131 -2.46 22.76 20.90
C ASP A 131 -1.69 23.55 19.82
N GLU A 132 -1.31 22.90 18.73
CA GLU A 132 -0.69 23.51 17.56
C GLU A 132 -1.69 23.67 16.42
N LYS A 133 -1.78 24.88 15.81
CA LYS A 133 -2.60 25.09 14.63
C LYS A 133 -1.78 25.01 13.34
N PHE A 134 -2.43 24.62 12.25
CA PHE A 134 -1.90 24.83 10.92
C PHE A 134 -1.98 26.30 10.53
N ASN A 135 -0.88 26.85 10.07
CA ASN A 135 -0.84 28.20 9.52
C ASN A 135 -1.26 28.14 8.04
N LEU A 136 -2.43 28.69 7.73
CA LEU A 136 -2.98 28.68 6.37
C LEU A 136 -2.83 30.04 5.67
N ALA A 137 -2.40 31.07 6.39
CA ALA A 137 -2.44 32.44 5.92
C ALA A 137 -1.09 33.02 5.46
N ASP A 138 0.04 32.36 5.69
CA ASP A 138 1.36 32.90 5.39
C ASP A 138 1.69 32.91 3.90
N LYS A 139 1.92 31.69 3.34
CA LYS A 139 2.28 31.53 1.93
C LYS A 139 1.08 31.02 1.12
N ASN A 140 0.96 31.48 -0.13
CA ASN A 140 -0.13 31.08 -1.06
C ASN A 140 -1.52 31.26 -0.46
N ASN A 141 -1.74 32.39 0.27
CA ASN A 141 -3.01 32.61 0.90
C ASN A 141 -4.08 33.07 -0.12
N THR A 142 -5.28 32.55 0.04
CA THR A 142 -6.50 33.03 -0.61
C THR A 142 -7.38 33.71 0.44
N ILE A 143 -8.40 34.45 0.00
CA ILE A 143 -9.39 35.02 0.95
C ILE A 143 -10.00 33.88 1.77
N SER A 144 -10.28 32.74 1.15
CA SER A 144 -10.87 31.56 1.81
C SER A 144 -9.98 31.02 2.91
N THR A 145 -8.68 30.80 2.66
CA THR A 145 -7.74 30.28 3.66
C THR A 145 -7.52 31.25 4.82
N ARG A 146 -7.52 32.57 4.55
CA ARG A 146 -7.44 33.63 5.59
C ARG A 146 -8.67 33.62 6.48
N VAL A 147 -9.87 33.49 5.90
CA VAL A 147 -11.11 33.41 6.68
C VAL A 147 -11.12 32.18 7.57
N ILE A 148 -10.69 31.01 7.04
CA ILE A 148 -10.57 29.76 7.83
C ILE A 148 -9.57 29.95 8.96
N ASP A 149 -8.38 30.49 8.68
CA ASP A 149 -7.33 30.69 9.68
C ASP A 149 -7.74 31.59 10.83
N LEU A 150 -8.59 32.58 10.53
CA LEU A 150 -9.07 33.57 11.51
C LEU A 150 -10.28 33.09 12.32
N PHE A 151 -11.27 32.47 11.66
CA PHE A 151 -12.57 32.16 12.29
C PHE A 151 -12.75 30.69 12.65
N SER A 152 -12.03 29.77 11.97
CA SER A 152 -12.14 28.32 12.15
C SER A 152 -10.78 27.70 12.03
N PRO A 153 -9.81 28.03 12.89
CA PRO A 153 -8.46 27.51 12.79
C PRO A 153 -8.46 25.96 12.88
N ILE A 154 -7.61 25.34 12.09
CA ILE A 154 -7.45 23.88 12.06
C ILE A 154 -6.18 23.53 12.84
N GLY A 155 -6.33 22.73 13.89
CA GLY A 155 -5.21 22.24 14.70
C GLY A 155 -4.69 20.88 14.23
N LYS A 156 -3.44 20.59 14.57
CA LYS A 156 -2.86 19.25 14.38
C LYS A 156 -3.59 18.23 15.26
N GLY A 157 -4.12 17.17 14.65
CA GLY A 157 -4.97 16.18 15.35
C GLY A 157 -6.46 16.52 15.40
N GLN A 158 -6.88 17.68 14.85
CA GLN A 158 -8.28 18.09 14.80
C GLN A 158 -9.02 17.43 13.63
N ARG A 159 -10.30 17.15 13.84
CA ARG A 159 -11.25 16.80 12.79
C ARG A 159 -12.09 18.00 12.41
N GLY A 160 -11.99 18.43 11.15
CA GLY A 160 -12.79 19.54 10.59
C GLY A 160 -13.81 19.01 9.58
N MET A 161 -14.96 19.64 9.49
CA MET A 161 -15.98 19.31 8.50
C MET A 161 -16.40 20.58 7.73
N ILE A 162 -16.31 20.49 6.39
CA ILE A 162 -16.80 21.52 5.49
C ILE A 162 -18.20 21.11 5.02
N VAL A 163 -19.20 21.87 5.43
CA VAL A 163 -20.60 21.63 5.07
C VAL A 163 -21.07 22.71 4.11
N SER A 164 -21.57 22.31 2.95
CA SER A 164 -22.09 23.24 1.96
C SER A 164 -23.12 22.56 1.05
N GLN A 165 -23.94 23.37 0.41
CA GLN A 165 -24.84 22.88 -0.64
C GLN A 165 -24.04 22.35 -1.84
N PRO A 166 -24.62 21.48 -2.67
CA PRO A 166 -23.99 21.06 -3.91
C PRO A 166 -23.65 22.25 -4.83
N LYS A 167 -22.52 22.19 -5.53
CA LYS A 167 -22.04 23.19 -6.51
C LYS A 167 -21.68 24.57 -5.91
N THR A 168 -21.41 24.67 -4.62
CA THR A 168 -21.00 25.93 -3.95
C THR A 168 -19.49 26.11 -3.82
N GLY A 169 -18.68 25.22 -4.40
CA GLY A 169 -17.22 25.34 -4.40
C GLY A 169 -16.51 24.62 -3.26
N LYS A 170 -17.14 23.61 -2.63
CA LYS A 170 -16.53 22.80 -1.56
C LYS A 170 -15.16 22.20 -1.98
N THR A 171 -15.09 21.59 -3.14
CA THR A 171 -13.85 20.99 -3.67
C THR A 171 -12.76 22.03 -3.95
N MET A 172 -13.15 23.25 -4.40
CA MET A 172 -12.20 24.36 -4.56
C MET A 172 -11.62 24.81 -3.22
N LEU A 173 -12.48 24.93 -2.19
CA LEU A 173 -12.03 25.26 -0.85
C LEU A 173 -11.07 24.19 -0.29
N LEU A 174 -11.37 22.92 -0.54
CA LEU A 174 -10.50 21.81 -0.15
C LEU A 174 -9.13 21.89 -0.81
N LYS A 175 -9.06 22.24 -2.11
CA LYS A 175 -7.81 22.50 -2.83
C LYS A 175 -7.02 23.66 -2.24
N ASP A 176 -7.71 24.78 -1.93
CA ASP A 176 -7.08 25.95 -1.32
C ASP A 176 -6.44 25.59 0.02
N VAL A 177 -7.15 24.84 0.86
CA VAL A 177 -6.63 24.37 2.16
C VAL A 177 -5.45 23.43 1.97
N ALA A 178 -5.56 22.43 1.04
CA ALA A 178 -4.48 21.50 0.74
C ALA A 178 -3.19 22.22 0.30
N ASN A 179 -3.33 23.17 -0.63
CA ASN A 179 -2.20 23.95 -1.14
C ASN A 179 -1.60 24.89 -0.09
N ALA A 180 -2.42 25.46 0.78
CA ALA A 180 -1.94 26.27 1.89
C ALA A 180 -1.13 25.44 2.90
N ILE A 181 -1.61 24.24 3.24
CA ILE A 181 -0.85 23.30 4.11
C ILE A 181 0.45 22.90 3.43
N ALA A 182 0.44 22.50 2.15
CA ALA A 182 1.64 22.13 1.42
C ALA A 182 2.70 23.24 1.32
N ALA A 183 2.26 24.50 1.26
CA ALA A 183 3.16 25.64 1.16
C ALA A 183 3.76 26.06 2.49
N ASN A 184 2.99 25.96 3.58
CA ASN A 184 3.38 26.44 4.91
C ASN A 184 3.96 25.33 5.78
N HIS A 185 3.55 24.09 5.55
CA HIS A 185 3.94 22.89 6.30
C HIS A 185 4.43 21.78 5.39
N PRO A 186 5.62 21.91 4.78
CA PRO A 186 6.17 20.92 3.86
C PRO A 186 6.53 19.59 4.55
N GLU A 187 6.61 19.57 5.88
CA GLU A 187 6.86 18.37 6.69
C GLU A 187 5.65 17.44 6.79
N VAL A 188 4.45 17.97 6.50
CA VAL A 188 3.18 17.25 6.65
C VAL A 188 2.91 16.36 5.43
N TYR A 189 2.62 15.09 5.69
CA TYR A 189 2.20 14.15 4.66
C TYR A 189 0.71 14.31 4.37
N GLN A 190 0.37 14.66 3.13
CA GLN A 190 -1.01 14.90 2.74
C GLN A 190 -1.56 13.73 1.93
N LEU A 191 -2.66 13.15 2.40
CA LEU A 191 -3.45 12.13 1.73
C LEU A 191 -4.79 12.74 1.31
N ILE A 192 -5.07 12.77 0.01
CA ILE A 192 -6.32 13.27 -0.54
C ILE A 192 -7.14 12.09 -1.03
N LEU A 193 -8.23 11.81 -0.33
CA LEU A 193 -9.10 10.66 -0.62
C LEU A 193 -10.39 11.14 -1.28
N LEU A 194 -10.57 10.74 -2.55
CA LEU A 194 -11.74 11.06 -3.36
C LEU A 194 -12.60 9.81 -3.51
N ILE A 195 -13.83 9.85 -3.02
CA ILE A 195 -14.76 8.73 -3.06
C ILE A 195 -15.96 9.07 -3.95
N ASP A 196 -16.22 8.19 -4.93
CA ASP A 196 -17.35 8.31 -5.88
C ASP A 196 -17.30 9.62 -6.66
N GLU A 197 -16.08 10.10 -6.99
CA GLU A 197 -15.84 11.30 -7.77
C GLU A 197 -15.66 10.98 -9.26
N ARG A 198 -15.79 12.01 -10.10
CA ARG A 198 -15.62 11.86 -11.55
C ARG A 198 -14.14 11.84 -11.93
N PRO A 199 -13.74 11.09 -12.97
CA PRO A 199 -12.34 11.05 -13.42
C PRO A 199 -11.73 12.42 -13.74
N GLU A 200 -12.54 13.36 -14.28
CA GLU A 200 -12.10 14.73 -14.56
C GLU A 200 -11.73 15.48 -13.28
N GLU A 201 -12.51 15.31 -12.20
CA GLU A 201 -12.27 15.94 -10.90
C GLU A 201 -11.04 15.35 -10.22
N VAL A 202 -10.83 14.04 -10.38
CA VAL A 202 -9.62 13.34 -9.91
C VAL A 202 -8.38 13.89 -10.60
N THR A 203 -8.40 13.97 -11.93
CA THR A 203 -7.28 14.51 -12.72
C THR A 203 -6.99 15.96 -12.39
N ASP A 204 -8.03 16.78 -12.18
CA ASP A 204 -7.89 18.17 -11.78
C ASP A 204 -7.27 18.30 -10.38
N MET A 205 -7.66 17.42 -9.43
CA MET A 205 -7.06 17.39 -8.09
C MET A 205 -5.58 17.00 -8.16
N GLN A 206 -5.23 15.93 -8.92
CA GLN A 206 -3.86 15.48 -9.08
C GLN A 206 -2.93 16.55 -9.69
N ARG A 207 -3.44 17.38 -10.58
CA ARG A 207 -2.65 18.44 -11.22
C ARG A 207 -2.46 19.68 -10.35
N ASN A 208 -3.44 19.98 -9.51
CA ASN A 208 -3.50 21.27 -8.80
C ASN A 208 -3.16 21.17 -7.31
N VAL A 209 -2.98 19.98 -6.76
CA VAL A 209 -2.68 19.80 -5.33
C VAL A 209 -1.36 19.06 -5.14
N LYS A 210 -0.57 19.53 -4.19
CA LYS A 210 0.67 18.87 -3.78
C LYS A 210 0.35 17.89 -2.64
N GLY A 211 0.18 16.64 -2.97
CA GLY A 211 -0.13 15.57 -2.03
C GLY A 211 -0.40 14.28 -2.78
N GLU A 212 -0.53 13.19 -2.05
CA GLU A 212 -0.89 11.90 -2.64
C GLU A 212 -2.40 11.83 -2.84
N VAL A 213 -2.85 11.77 -4.10
CA VAL A 213 -4.26 11.71 -4.46
C VAL A 213 -4.66 10.27 -4.72
N ILE A 214 -5.56 9.76 -3.89
CA ILE A 214 -6.11 8.41 -3.97
C ILE A 214 -7.59 8.56 -4.30
N ALA A 215 -8.03 7.91 -5.37
CA ALA A 215 -9.40 8.06 -5.85
C ALA A 215 -10.08 6.71 -6.05
N SER A 216 -11.36 6.69 -5.74
CA SER A 216 -12.27 5.64 -6.17
C SER A 216 -13.39 6.30 -6.95
N THR A 217 -13.38 6.11 -8.27
CA THR A 217 -14.29 6.75 -9.21
C THR A 217 -15.70 6.15 -9.14
N PHE A 218 -16.68 6.87 -9.66
CA PHE A 218 -18.12 6.52 -9.55
C PHE A 218 -18.51 5.20 -10.23
N ASP A 219 -17.67 4.67 -11.10
CA ASP A 219 -17.82 3.39 -11.80
C ASP A 219 -17.47 2.17 -10.93
N LYS A 220 -16.91 2.41 -9.74
CA LYS A 220 -16.50 1.36 -8.82
C LYS A 220 -17.63 0.93 -7.89
N GLU A 221 -17.54 -0.31 -7.41
CA GLU A 221 -18.49 -0.85 -6.43
C GLU A 221 -18.27 -0.27 -5.02
N ALA A 222 -19.35 -0.30 -4.21
CA ALA A 222 -19.29 0.20 -2.82
C ALA A 222 -18.20 -0.50 -1.98
N ASN A 223 -17.97 -1.80 -2.19
CA ASN A 223 -16.93 -2.57 -1.53
C ASN A 223 -15.51 -2.05 -1.84
N GLU A 224 -15.27 -1.60 -3.08
CA GLU A 224 -13.98 -1.02 -3.48
C GLU A 224 -13.77 0.34 -2.81
N HIS A 225 -14.81 1.18 -2.71
CA HIS A 225 -14.75 2.45 -1.99
C HIS A 225 -14.33 2.25 -0.53
N VAL A 226 -14.96 1.29 0.16
CA VAL A 226 -14.64 0.96 1.55
C VAL A 226 -13.23 0.39 1.68
N ARG A 227 -12.82 -0.47 0.75
CA ARG A 227 -11.49 -1.08 0.76
C ARG A 227 -10.40 -0.03 0.61
N ILE A 228 -10.54 0.90 -0.33
CA ILE A 228 -9.58 2.00 -0.54
C ILE A 228 -9.52 2.88 0.71
N ALA A 229 -10.67 3.26 1.27
CA ALA A 229 -10.72 4.08 2.49
C ALA A 229 -10.00 3.39 3.66
N ASN A 230 -10.19 2.10 3.84
CA ASN A 230 -9.50 1.32 4.87
C ASN A 230 -7.98 1.24 4.64
N ILE A 231 -7.51 1.08 3.39
CA ILE A 231 -6.08 1.05 3.08
C ILE A 231 -5.45 2.41 3.40
N VAL A 232 -6.12 3.50 2.99
CA VAL A 232 -5.64 4.88 3.29
C VAL A 232 -5.58 5.13 4.78
N LEU A 233 -6.59 4.69 5.54
CA LEU A 233 -6.61 4.81 7.00
C LEU A 233 -5.45 4.04 7.64
N GLU A 234 -5.23 2.80 7.23
CA GLU A 234 -4.11 2.00 7.75
C GLU A 234 -2.75 2.61 7.36
N LYS A 235 -2.60 3.11 6.13
CA LYS A 235 -1.39 3.84 5.72
C LYS A 235 -1.14 5.06 6.60
N ALA A 236 -2.16 5.88 6.85
CA ALA A 236 -2.06 7.04 7.72
C ALA A 236 -1.62 6.67 9.14
N LYS A 237 -2.22 5.62 9.74
CA LYS A 237 -1.81 5.11 11.05
C LYS A 237 -0.34 4.69 11.07
N ARG A 238 0.13 3.99 10.03
CA ARG A 238 1.55 3.56 9.94
C ARG A 238 2.51 4.74 9.84
N LEU A 239 2.14 5.77 9.08
CA LEU A 239 2.94 7.00 8.99
C LEU A 239 3.02 7.73 10.34
N VAL A 240 1.90 7.85 11.06
CA VAL A 240 1.88 8.45 12.41
C VAL A 240 2.72 7.64 13.40
N GLU A 241 2.67 6.30 13.36
CA GLU A 241 3.55 5.44 14.18
C GLU A 241 5.05 5.68 13.92
N CYS A 242 5.39 6.17 12.73
CA CYS A 242 6.75 6.54 12.35
C CYS A 242 7.11 8.01 12.67
N GLY A 243 6.19 8.77 13.27
CA GLY A 243 6.42 10.16 13.71
C GLY A 243 6.14 11.21 12.64
N TYR A 244 5.44 10.88 11.57
CA TYR A 244 5.00 11.85 10.57
C TYR A 244 3.70 12.54 10.98
N ASP A 245 3.62 13.83 10.70
CA ASP A 245 2.36 14.57 10.73
C ASP A 245 1.56 14.24 9.48
N VAL A 246 0.33 13.74 9.64
CA VAL A 246 -0.51 13.31 8.51
C VAL A 246 -1.80 14.06 8.47
N VAL A 247 -2.16 14.60 7.30
CA VAL A 247 -3.46 15.22 7.03
C VAL A 247 -4.19 14.38 5.99
N ILE A 248 -5.43 14.02 6.30
CA ILE A 248 -6.33 13.35 5.38
C ILE A 248 -7.43 14.31 4.96
N LEU A 249 -7.51 14.61 3.67
CA LEU A 249 -8.56 15.41 3.06
C LEU A 249 -9.53 14.47 2.35
N LEU A 250 -10.77 14.41 2.81
CA LEU A 250 -11.80 13.49 2.30
C LEU A 250 -12.90 14.24 1.54
N ASP A 251 -13.07 13.96 0.26
CA ASP A 251 -14.19 14.38 -0.56
C ASP A 251 -14.90 13.14 -1.14
N SER A 252 -16.08 12.67 -0.67
CA SER A 252 -16.80 13.25 0.45
C SER A 252 -17.22 12.17 1.46
N ILE A 253 -17.31 12.58 2.72
CA ILE A 253 -17.75 11.67 3.81
C ILE A 253 -19.16 11.12 3.60
N THR A 254 -20.07 11.87 2.98
CA THR A 254 -21.44 11.43 2.69
C THR A 254 -21.46 10.24 1.75
N ARG A 255 -20.61 10.25 0.72
CA ARG A 255 -20.51 9.16 -0.25
C ARG A 255 -19.85 7.93 0.37
N LEU A 256 -18.82 8.15 1.20
CA LEU A 256 -18.19 7.07 1.97
C LEU A 256 -19.18 6.40 2.93
N ALA A 257 -19.99 7.18 3.65
CA ALA A 257 -21.02 6.65 4.56
C ALA A 257 -22.06 5.80 3.80
N ARG A 258 -22.47 6.21 2.60
CA ARG A 258 -23.37 5.41 1.76
C ARG A 258 -22.71 4.08 1.37
N ALA A 259 -21.44 4.09 1.00
CA ALA A 259 -20.71 2.88 0.64
C ALA A 259 -20.65 1.89 1.83
N TYR A 260 -20.35 2.38 3.03
CA TYR A 260 -20.35 1.54 4.24
C TYR A 260 -21.74 0.97 4.52
N ASN A 261 -22.81 1.77 4.44
CA ASN A 261 -24.16 1.29 4.67
C ASN A 261 -24.57 0.21 3.65
N THR A 262 -24.18 0.37 2.38
CA THR A 262 -24.45 -0.63 1.36
C THR A 262 -23.71 -1.94 1.65
N CYS A 263 -22.44 -1.88 2.04
CA CYS A 263 -21.67 -3.07 2.41
C CYS A 263 -22.25 -3.79 3.62
N LEU A 264 -22.70 -3.06 4.64
CA LEU A 264 -23.32 -3.66 5.84
C LEU A 264 -24.64 -4.40 5.50
N LEU A 265 -25.43 -3.88 4.55
CA LEU A 265 -26.66 -4.55 4.10
C LEU A 265 -26.39 -5.88 3.40
N TYR A 266 -25.25 -6.00 2.69
CA TYR A 266 -24.85 -7.27 2.05
C TYR A 266 -24.23 -8.28 3.04
N THR A 267 -23.68 -7.82 4.15
CA THR A 267 -23.05 -8.70 5.16
C THR A 267 -24.02 -9.11 6.26
N SER A 268 -25.05 -8.32 6.54
CA SER A 268 -26.13 -8.70 7.42
C SER A 268 -27.20 -9.42 6.58
N ASP A 269 -27.15 -10.72 6.52
CA ASP A 269 -28.23 -11.53 5.98
C ASP A 269 -29.38 -11.51 6.99
N ALA A 270 -30.13 -10.39 6.95
CA ALA A 270 -31.31 -10.19 7.81
C ALA A 270 -32.46 -11.18 7.46
N ALA A 271 -32.22 -12.06 6.49
CA ALA A 271 -33.19 -13.11 6.12
C ALA A 271 -33.04 -14.38 6.94
N ASP A 272 -31.86 -14.64 7.55
CA ASP A 272 -31.63 -15.85 8.35
C ASP A 272 -32.04 -15.73 9.83
N ASP A 273 -32.28 -14.50 10.32
CA ASP A 273 -32.70 -14.29 11.71
C ASP A 273 -34.24 -14.38 11.94
N LEU A 274 -35.01 -14.81 10.95
CA LEU A 274 -36.47 -14.90 11.00
C LEU A 274 -37.04 -16.32 10.97
N TRP A 275 -36.21 -17.36 11.28
CA TRP A 275 -36.73 -18.74 11.41
C TRP A 275 -36.23 -19.39 12.70
#